data_e0d401f00489165c030d291a3a96a34b
#
_entry.id   e0d401f00489165c030d291a3a96a34b
#
_cell.length_a   1.000
_cell.length_b   1.000
_cell.length_c   1.000
_cell.angle_alpha   90.00
_cell.angle_beta   90.00
_cell.angle_gamma   90.00
#
_symmetry.space_group_name_H-M   'P 1'
#
loop_
_entity.id
_entity.type
_entity.pdbx_description
1 polymer ?
#
loop_
_entity_poly.entity_id
_entity_poly.type
_entity_poly.pdbx_seq_one_letter_code
_entity_poly.pdbx_strand_id
1 'polypeptide(L)'
;MIAKASAIQHGQAMTNYATKNNRADIVKTNHLSEGLPPMGMWDEMVLHQSMFKQRYAKKPIELTSIRFELSPSEEEARNWTMEDWRRFLDEFIREMDGISKVNHIGKKKGKAATSVKPTNIANSQYFAALHRDSKSGIPHLHLVVNRIDMDGNLNDVKFIGERAVMAAK
;
A
#
# COMPACT_ATOMS: atom_id res chain seq x y z
N MET A 1 -14.36 5.18 7.26
CA MET A 1 -13.42 4.37 6.43
C MET A 1 -12.71 3.34 7.29
N ILE A 2 -12.42 2.14 6.76
CA ILE A 2 -11.58 1.12 7.40
C ILE A 2 -10.29 1.00 6.58
N ALA A 3 -9.14 1.07 7.26
CA ALA A 3 -7.85 0.82 6.64
C ALA A 3 -7.07 -0.22 7.43
N LYS A 4 -6.49 -1.17 6.72
CA LYS A 4 -5.58 -2.18 7.25
C LYS A 4 -4.28 -2.12 6.47
N ALA A 5 -3.15 -2.34 7.15
CA ALA A 5 -1.86 -2.43 6.49
C ALA A 5 -0.96 -3.45 7.17
N SER A 6 -0.14 -4.10 6.39
CA SER A 6 0.90 -5.02 6.86
C SER A 6 2.07 -5.07 5.88
N ALA A 7 3.28 -5.21 6.43
CA ALA A 7 4.42 -5.58 5.61
C ALA A 7 4.35 -7.09 5.31
N ILE A 8 4.58 -7.45 4.07
CA ILE A 8 4.44 -8.82 3.57
C ILE A 8 5.62 -9.21 2.69
N GLN A 9 5.85 -10.51 2.58
CA GLN A 9 6.68 -11.04 1.51
C GLN A 9 5.86 -11.03 0.22
N HIS A 10 6.24 -10.16 -0.71
CA HIS A 10 5.57 -10.08 -2.00
C HIS A 10 5.92 -11.29 -2.86
N GLY A 11 4.94 -11.82 -3.54
CA GLY A 11 5.10 -12.90 -4.48
C GLY A 11 3.95 -12.97 -5.47
N GLN A 12 4.08 -13.88 -6.43
CA GLN A 12 3.06 -14.12 -7.47
C GLN A 12 1.66 -14.33 -6.87
N ALA A 13 1.57 -15.13 -5.82
CA ALA A 13 0.29 -15.44 -5.17
C ALA A 13 -0.40 -14.18 -4.64
N MET A 14 0.36 -13.26 -4.03
CA MET A 14 -0.19 -11.99 -3.55
C MET A 14 -0.63 -11.08 -4.69
N THR A 15 0.17 -10.99 -5.76
CA THR A 15 -0.18 -10.20 -6.94
C THR A 15 -1.44 -10.74 -7.60
N ASN A 16 -1.55 -12.05 -7.77
CA ASN A 16 -2.75 -12.69 -8.32
C ASN A 16 -3.97 -12.46 -7.42
N TYR A 17 -3.81 -12.54 -6.11
CA TYR A 17 -4.90 -12.26 -5.17
C TYR A 17 -5.37 -10.80 -5.26
N ALA A 18 -4.45 -9.84 -5.21
CA ALA A 18 -4.78 -8.42 -5.27
C ALA A 18 -5.44 -8.03 -6.59
N THR A 19 -5.00 -8.62 -7.71
CA THR A 19 -5.53 -8.36 -9.05
C THR A 19 -6.63 -9.32 -9.47
N LYS A 20 -6.99 -10.31 -8.64
CA LYS A 20 -7.94 -11.39 -8.95
C LYS A 20 -7.64 -12.10 -10.27
N ASN A 21 -6.38 -12.49 -10.47
CA ASN A 21 -5.90 -13.07 -11.72
C ASN A 21 -6.26 -12.21 -12.93
N ASN A 22 -5.98 -10.90 -12.83
CA ASN A 22 -6.27 -9.90 -13.89
C ASN A 22 -7.76 -9.62 -14.15
N ARG A 23 -8.65 -9.91 -13.20
CA ARG A 23 -10.09 -9.63 -13.29
C ARG A 23 -10.52 -8.40 -12.49
N ALA A 24 -9.70 -7.93 -11.56
CA ALA A 24 -9.97 -6.71 -10.81
C ALA A 24 -9.66 -5.48 -11.67
N ASP A 25 -10.40 -4.39 -11.45
CA ASP A 25 -10.12 -3.12 -12.09
C ASP A 25 -8.86 -2.50 -11.48
N ILE A 26 -7.84 -2.26 -12.29
CA ILE A 26 -6.65 -1.52 -11.86
C ILE A 26 -7.00 -0.04 -11.81
N VAL A 27 -6.98 0.52 -10.61
CA VAL A 27 -7.30 1.92 -10.37
C VAL A 27 -6.14 2.82 -10.78
N LYS A 28 -4.93 2.45 -10.36
CA LYS A 28 -3.71 3.20 -10.64
C LYS A 28 -2.48 2.30 -10.49
N THR A 29 -1.48 2.58 -11.28
CA THR A 29 -0.10 2.10 -11.08
C THR A 29 0.85 3.29 -10.95
N ASN A 30 1.99 3.10 -10.32
CA ASN A 30 3.00 4.14 -10.15
C ASN A 30 4.40 3.55 -10.38
N HIS A 31 5.20 4.19 -11.22
CA HIS A 31 6.54 3.72 -11.59
C HIS A 31 6.58 2.28 -12.09
N LEU A 32 5.51 1.81 -12.71
CA LEU A 32 5.42 0.54 -13.41
C LEU A 32 5.10 0.82 -14.87
N SER A 33 5.61 0.01 -15.78
CA SER A 33 5.31 0.12 -17.21
C SER A 33 3.81 -0.05 -17.46
N GLU A 34 3.29 0.70 -18.40
CA GLU A 34 1.87 0.66 -18.75
C GLU A 34 1.47 -0.70 -19.36
N GLY A 35 0.24 -1.14 -19.07
CA GLY A 35 -0.36 -2.32 -19.69
C GLY A 35 0.25 -3.66 -19.24
N LEU A 36 1.02 -3.67 -18.16
CA LEU A 36 1.59 -4.92 -17.64
C LEU A 36 0.50 -5.84 -17.08
N PRO A 37 0.56 -7.14 -17.38
CA PRO A 37 -0.21 -8.14 -16.64
C PRO A 37 0.31 -8.24 -15.19
N PRO A 38 -0.43 -8.87 -14.26
CA PRO A 38 -0.01 -9.02 -12.87
C PRO A 38 1.41 -9.55 -12.68
N MET A 39 1.79 -10.55 -13.46
CA MET A 39 3.15 -11.10 -13.43
C MET A 39 4.21 -10.07 -13.81
N GLY A 40 3.94 -9.26 -14.84
CA GLY A 40 4.85 -8.21 -15.27
C GLY A 40 5.04 -7.12 -14.21
N MET A 41 3.98 -6.76 -13.49
CA MET A 41 4.08 -5.82 -12.36
C MET A 41 4.95 -6.39 -11.24
N TRP A 42 4.75 -7.65 -10.90
CA TRP A 42 5.57 -8.37 -9.94
C TRP A 42 7.05 -8.41 -10.36
N ASP A 43 7.31 -8.78 -11.60
CA ASP A 43 8.67 -8.90 -12.15
C ASP A 43 9.41 -7.55 -12.11
N GLU A 44 8.76 -6.44 -12.48
CA GLU A 44 9.36 -5.10 -12.38
C GLU A 44 9.67 -4.71 -10.94
N MET A 45 8.80 -5.03 -9.99
CA MET A 45 9.05 -4.75 -8.57
C MET A 45 10.23 -5.53 -8.03
N VAL A 46 10.38 -6.81 -8.40
CA VAL A 46 11.53 -7.66 -8.05
C VAL A 46 12.81 -7.15 -8.70
N LEU A 47 12.74 -6.76 -9.96
CA LEU A 47 13.90 -6.21 -10.68
C LEU A 47 14.41 -4.94 -9.99
N HIS A 48 13.53 -4.04 -9.62
CA HIS A 48 13.90 -2.84 -8.88
C HIS A 48 14.57 -3.16 -7.54
N GLN A 49 14.03 -4.10 -6.78
CA GLN A 49 14.64 -4.57 -5.52
C GLN A 49 16.04 -5.14 -5.74
N SER A 50 16.22 -5.91 -6.81
CA SER A 50 17.51 -6.53 -7.14
C SER A 50 18.61 -5.52 -7.42
N MET A 51 18.28 -4.35 -7.96
CA MET A 51 19.22 -3.25 -8.22
C MET A 51 19.86 -2.71 -6.93
N PHE A 52 19.18 -2.84 -5.80
CA PHE A 52 19.66 -2.35 -4.49
C PHE A 52 20.12 -3.48 -3.55
N LYS A 53 20.25 -4.72 -4.04
CA LYS A 53 20.61 -5.89 -3.24
C LYS A 53 21.92 -5.69 -2.46
N GLN A 54 22.91 -5.03 -3.05
CA GLN A 54 24.20 -4.75 -2.43
C GLN A 54 24.06 -3.83 -1.22
N ARG A 55 23.17 -2.82 -1.28
CA ARG A 55 22.91 -1.88 -0.19
C ARG A 55 22.42 -2.59 1.07
N TYR A 56 21.67 -3.66 0.90
CA TYR A 56 21.03 -4.43 1.98
C TYR A 56 21.69 -5.79 2.21
N ALA A 57 22.90 -6.01 1.72
CA ALA A 57 23.59 -7.30 1.82
C ALA A 57 23.81 -7.75 3.29
N LYS A 58 24.10 -6.81 4.19
CA LYS A 58 24.30 -7.10 5.63
C LYS A 58 23.01 -7.37 6.39
N LYS A 59 21.90 -6.83 5.92
CA LYS A 59 20.57 -7.03 6.50
C LYS A 59 19.56 -7.16 5.36
N PRO A 60 19.42 -8.37 4.80
CA PRO A 60 18.50 -8.62 3.69
C PRO A 60 17.06 -8.24 4.06
N ILE A 61 16.32 -7.76 3.06
CA ILE A 61 14.92 -7.38 3.22
C ILE A 61 14.07 -8.64 3.08
N GLU A 62 13.44 -9.07 4.16
CA GLU A 62 12.55 -10.24 4.17
C GLU A 62 11.13 -9.88 3.73
N LEU A 63 10.59 -8.77 4.25
CA LEU A 63 9.27 -8.28 3.90
C LEU A 63 9.40 -7.24 2.79
N THR A 64 9.16 -7.67 1.57
CA THR A 64 9.50 -6.95 0.34
C THR A 64 8.44 -5.98 -0.14
N SER A 65 7.23 -6.03 0.42
CA SER A 65 6.12 -5.14 0.06
C SER A 65 5.31 -4.70 1.27
N ILE A 66 4.52 -3.66 1.09
CA ILE A 66 3.49 -3.23 2.03
C ILE A 66 2.15 -3.40 1.33
N ARG A 67 1.23 -4.12 1.97
CA ARG A 67 -0.14 -4.26 1.52
C ARG A 67 -1.05 -3.35 2.36
N PHE A 68 -1.89 -2.61 1.68
CA PHE A 68 -3.01 -1.88 2.27
C PHE A 68 -4.32 -2.43 1.74
N GLU A 69 -5.32 -2.46 2.60
CA GLU A 69 -6.71 -2.72 2.27
C GLU A 69 -7.54 -1.52 2.77
N LEU A 70 -8.16 -0.80 1.85
CA LEU A 70 -8.85 0.46 2.11
C LEU A 70 -10.32 0.31 1.75
N SER A 71 -11.20 0.42 2.75
CA SER A 71 -12.65 0.30 2.58
C SER A 71 -13.30 1.60 3.06
N PRO A 72 -13.70 2.51 2.15
CA PRO A 72 -14.60 3.60 2.51
C PRO A 72 -15.94 3.03 2.97
N SER A 73 -16.81 3.86 3.56
CA SER A 73 -18.17 3.41 3.85
C SER A 73 -18.94 3.15 2.55
N GLU A 74 -19.90 2.22 2.60
CA GLU A 74 -20.76 1.95 1.45
C GLU A 74 -21.51 3.22 0.98
N GLU A 75 -21.96 4.02 1.92
CA GLU A 75 -22.67 5.27 1.66
C GLU A 75 -21.80 6.26 0.87
N GLU A 76 -20.50 6.40 1.27
CA GLU A 76 -19.56 7.28 0.57
C GLU A 76 -19.24 6.77 -0.83
N ALA A 77 -18.95 5.48 -0.98
CA ALA A 77 -18.40 4.92 -2.20
C ALA A 77 -19.45 4.41 -3.20
N ARG A 78 -20.74 4.43 -2.85
CA ARG A 78 -21.82 3.84 -3.66
C ARG A 78 -21.83 4.29 -5.11
N ASN A 79 -21.53 5.57 -5.36
CA ASN A 79 -21.60 6.18 -6.67
C ASN A 79 -20.21 6.64 -7.19
N TRP A 80 -19.13 6.16 -6.58
CA TRP A 80 -17.80 6.56 -6.98
C TRP A 80 -17.46 6.07 -8.38
N THR A 81 -16.97 6.99 -9.19
CA THR A 81 -16.36 6.71 -10.48
C THR A 81 -14.92 6.21 -10.26
N MET A 82 -14.29 5.73 -11.32
CA MET A 82 -12.88 5.35 -11.26
C MET A 82 -11.98 6.54 -10.89
N GLU A 83 -12.35 7.76 -11.29
CA GLU A 83 -11.62 8.98 -10.94
C GLU A 83 -11.74 9.32 -9.45
N ASP A 84 -12.91 9.06 -8.84
CA ASP A 84 -13.10 9.23 -7.40
C ASP A 84 -12.21 8.26 -6.61
N TRP A 85 -12.09 7.01 -7.07
CA TRP A 85 -11.18 6.03 -6.50
C TRP A 85 -9.70 6.44 -6.61
N ARG A 86 -9.28 7.02 -7.74
CA ARG A 86 -7.91 7.55 -7.90
C ARG A 86 -7.64 8.69 -6.94
N ARG A 87 -8.56 9.64 -6.83
CA ARG A 87 -8.46 10.78 -5.93
C ARG A 87 -8.40 10.36 -4.47
N PHE A 88 -9.25 9.41 -4.09
CA PHE A 88 -9.23 8.79 -2.76
C PHE A 88 -7.88 8.13 -2.45
N LEU A 89 -7.32 7.37 -3.39
CA LEU A 89 -6.01 6.74 -3.25
C LEU A 89 -4.89 7.78 -3.09
N ASP A 90 -4.89 8.81 -3.93
CA ASP A 90 -3.86 9.85 -3.89
C ASP A 90 -3.88 10.63 -2.57
N GLU A 91 -5.07 10.89 -2.05
CA GLU A 91 -5.26 11.52 -0.75
C GLU A 91 -4.75 10.64 0.39
N PHE A 92 -5.11 9.35 0.39
CA PHE A 92 -4.60 8.39 1.35
C PHE A 92 -3.07 8.30 1.35
N ILE A 93 -2.45 8.23 0.16
CA ILE A 93 -0.99 8.18 0.02
C ILE A 93 -0.36 9.46 0.58
N ARG A 94 -0.90 10.62 0.27
CA ARG A 94 -0.42 11.91 0.79
C ARG A 94 -0.46 11.93 2.32
N GLU A 95 -1.57 11.50 2.92
CA GLU A 95 -1.70 11.45 4.38
C GLU A 95 -0.72 10.43 4.99
N MET A 96 -0.57 9.24 4.39
CA MET A 96 0.40 8.23 4.85
C MET A 96 1.83 8.76 4.86
N ASP A 97 2.26 9.38 3.75
CA ASP A 97 3.61 9.90 3.59
C ASP A 97 3.88 11.13 4.49
N GLY A 98 2.84 11.77 4.98
CA GLY A 98 2.93 12.88 5.95
C GLY A 98 3.11 12.44 7.41
N ILE A 99 2.90 11.17 7.74
CA ILE A 99 2.92 10.72 9.14
C ILE A 99 4.36 10.56 9.64
N SER A 100 4.75 11.41 10.59
CA SER A 100 6.04 11.37 11.30
C SER A 100 5.93 10.98 12.78
N LYS A 101 4.70 10.89 13.31
CA LYS A 101 4.40 10.49 14.70
C LYS A 101 3.16 9.61 14.74
N VAL A 102 3.20 8.58 15.59
CA VAL A 102 2.07 7.68 15.81
C VAL A 102 1.51 7.90 17.21
N ASN A 103 0.24 8.25 17.27
CA ASN A 103 -0.53 8.29 18.50
C ASN A 103 -1.12 6.91 18.73
N HIS A 104 -0.69 6.22 19.80
CA HIS A 104 -1.16 4.87 20.12
C HIS A 104 -2.61 4.91 20.61
N ILE A 105 -3.56 4.89 19.68
CA ILE A 105 -5.00 4.91 19.97
C ILE A 105 -5.37 3.61 20.72
N GLY A 106 -6.05 3.76 21.87
CA GLY A 106 -6.56 2.62 22.67
C GLY A 106 -5.54 1.92 23.56
N LYS A 107 -4.28 2.34 23.57
CA LYS A 107 -3.29 1.88 24.56
C LYS A 107 -3.20 2.88 25.70
N LYS A 108 -3.04 2.35 26.93
CA LYS A 108 -3.00 3.06 28.24
C LYS A 108 -2.89 4.59 28.16
N LYS A 109 -3.83 5.31 28.80
CA LYS A 109 -3.78 6.76 28.98
C LYS A 109 -2.36 7.20 29.39
N GLY A 110 -1.80 8.18 28.66
CA GLY A 110 -0.50 8.78 29.00
C GLY A 110 0.70 8.28 28.19
N LYS A 111 0.54 7.40 27.22
CA LYS A 111 1.65 7.00 26.36
C LYS A 111 1.96 8.11 25.34
N ALA A 112 3.18 8.64 25.38
CA ALA A 112 3.66 9.65 24.43
C ALA A 112 3.61 9.12 22.99
N ALA A 113 3.37 10.02 22.02
CA ALA A 113 3.46 9.71 20.62
C ALA A 113 4.86 9.19 20.26
N THR A 114 4.91 8.17 19.41
CA THR A 114 6.18 7.60 18.94
C THR A 114 6.55 8.21 17.60
N SER A 115 7.76 8.75 17.49
CA SER A 115 8.31 9.20 16.20
C SER A 115 8.57 8.03 15.26
N VAL A 116 8.24 8.20 14.00
CA VAL A 116 8.48 7.24 12.92
C VAL A 116 9.08 7.98 11.73
N LYS A 117 9.84 7.26 10.91
CA LYS A 117 10.26 7.78 9.61
C LYS A 117 9.05 7.76 8.68
N PRO A 118 8.70 8.86 8.00
CA PRO A 118 7.65 8.85 7.01
C PRO A 118 7.87 7.79 5.93
N THR A 119 6.79 7.28 5.35
CA THR A 119 6.85 6.50 4.11
C THR A 119 7.11 7.42 2.91
N ASN A 120 7.48 6.85 1.80
CA ASN A 120 7.67 7.53 0.53
C ASN A 120 6.91 6.77 -0.58
N ILE A 121 5.63 6.51 -0.32
CA ILE A 121 4.78 5.71 -1.22
C ILE A 121 4.61 6.41 -2.55
N ALA A 122 4.45 7.73 -2.56
CA ALA A 122 4.33 8.53 -3.78
C ALA A 122 5.53 8.37 -4.72
N ASN A 123 6.72 8.06 -4.18
CA ASN A 123 7.93 7.78 -4.95
C ASN A 123 8.33 6.30 -4.92
N SER A 124 7.37 5.41 -4.82
CA SER A 124 7.57 3.96 -4.84
C SER A 124 6.77 3.32 -5.97
N GLN A 125 7.23 2.17 -6.46
CA GLN A 125 6.40 1.35 -7.32
C GLN A 125 5.21 0.83 -6.53
N TYR A 126 4.02 0.99 -7.09
CA TYR A 126 2.81 0.37 -6.54
C TYR A 126 1.79 0.09 -7.63
N PHE A 127 0.85 -0.78 -7.32
CA PHE A 127 -0.42 -0.94 -8.02
C PHE A 127 -1.58 -0.96 -7.04
N ALA A 128 -2.72 -0.44 -7.47
CA ALA A 128 -3.96 -0.46 -6.71
C ALA A 128 -5.06 -1.10 -7.54
N ALA A 129 -5.73 -2.11 -6.99
CA ALA A 129 -6.81 -2.84 -7.62
C ALA A 129 -8.10 -2.75 -6.80
N LEU A 130 -9.22 -2.52 -7.47
CA LEU A 130 -10.54 -2.40 -6.87
C LEU A 130 -11.26 -3.75 -6.87
N HIS A 131 -11.63 -4.20 -5.68
CA HIS A 131 -12.49 -5.35 -5.46
C HIS A 131 -13.92 -4.91 -5.16
N ARG A 132 -14.90 -5.47 -5.90
CA ARG A 132 -16.34 -5.15 -5.76
C ARG A 132 -17.17 -6.31 -5.24
N ASP A 133 -16.59 -7.49 -5.10
CA ASP A 133 -17.27 -8.75 -4.80
C ASP A 133 -16.95 -9.28 -3.39
N SER A 134 -16.74 -8.39 -2.43
CA SER A 134 -16.61 -8.80 -1.03
C SER A 134 -17.91 -9.42 -0.52
N LYS A 135 -17.82 -10.34 0.44
CA LYS A 135 -19.02 -10.92 1.10
C LYS A 135 -19.93 -9.86 1.73
N SER A 136 -19.38 -8.72 2.10
CA SER A 136 -20.12 -7.57 2.65
C SER A 136 -20.70 -6.66 1.56
N GLY A 137 -20.40 -6.88 0.28
CA GLY A 137 -20.81 -6.03 -0.82
C GLY A 137 -20.11 -4.67 -0.87
N ILE A 138 -19.19 -4.38 0.08
CA ILE A 138 -18.49 -3.10 0.15
C ILE A 138 -17.27 -3.13 -0.76
N PRO A 139 -17.18 -2.22 -1.74
CA PRO A 139 -15.99 -2.08 -2.57
C PRO A 139 -14.77 -1.69 -1.72
N HIS A 140 -13.62 -2.25 -2.04
CA HIS A 140 -12.38 -1.94 -1.34
C HIS A 140 -11.18 -1.99 -2.26
N LEU A 141 -10.18 -1.16 -1.98
CA LEU A 141 -8.91 -1.14 -2.69
C LEU A 141 -7.89 -2.05 -2.03
N HIS A 142 -7.20 -2.83 -2.84
CA HIS A 142 -5.93 -3.44 -2.49
C HIS A 142 -4.81 -2.62 -3.11
N LEU A 143 -3.98 -2.00 -2.27
CA LEU A 143 -2.78 -1.29 -2.66
C LEU A 143 -1.57 -2.09 -2.24
N VAL A 144 -0.69 -2.42 -3.18
CA VAL A 144 0.57 -3.12 -2.94
C VAL A 144 1.72 -2.23 -3.35
N VAL A 145 2.59 -1.92 -2.38
CA VAL A 145 3.70 -0.97 -2.52
C VAL A 145 5.03 -1.69 -2.37
N ASN A 146 5.99 -1.41 -3.24
CA ASN A 146 7.35 -1.90 -3.07
C ASN A 146 8.01 -1.32 -1.80
N ARG A 147 8.66 -2.16 -1.00
CA ARG A 147 9.39 -1.73 0.21
C ARG A 147 10.53 -0.78 -0.10
N ILE A 148 11.13 -0.88 -1.27
CA ILE A 148 12.21 -0.01 -1.73
C ILE A 148 11.61 1.07 -2.63
N ASP A 149 11.79 2.35 -2.27
CA ASP A 149 11.38 3.46 -3.09
C ASP A 149 12.29 3.62 -4.33
N MET A 150 11.99 4.56 -5.20
CA MET A 150 12.74 4.76 -6.43
C MET A 150 14.20 5.21 -6.18
N ASP A 151 14.50 5.77 -5.02
CA ASP A 151 15.85 6.17 -4.62
C ASP A 151 16.63 5.04 -3.92
N GLY A 152 16.00 3.89 -3.73
CA GLY A 152 16.60 2.73 -3.08
C GLY A 152 16.51 2.74 -1.55
N ASN A 153 15.71 3.63 -0.96
CA ASN A 153 15.50 3.67 0.48
C ASN A 153 14.31 2.80 0.89
N LEU A 154 14.37 2.24 2.10
CA LEU A 154 13.25 1.47 2.64
C LEU A 154 12.10 2.38 3.10
N ASN A 155 10.89 2.05 2.66
CA ASN A 155 9.69 2.50 3.33
C ASN A 155 9.64 1.92 4.75
N ASP A 156 9.60 2.76 5.76
CA ASP A 156 9.52 2.34 7.16
C ASP A 156 8.15 1.72 7.45
N VAL A 157 8.15 0.51 7.99
CA VAL A 157 6.91 -0.22 8.32
C VAL A 157 6.59 -0.25 9.81
N LYS A 158 7.33 0.51 10.61
CA LYS A 158 7.05 0.62 12.05
C LYS A 158 5.66 1.19 12.27
N PHE A 159 4.82 0.44 12.99
CA PHE A 159 3.41 0.78 13.25
C PHE A 159 2.57 1.02 11.97
N ILE A 160 2.87 0.31 10.90
CA ILE A 160 2.22 0.56 9.59
C ILE A 160 0.69 0.44 9.64
N GLY A 161 0.15 -0.50 10.41
CA GLY A 161 -1.28 -0.65 10.61
C GLY A 161 -1.92 0.55 11.33
N GLU A 162 -1.30 1.03 12.40
CA GLU A 162 -1.77 2.21 13.14
C GLU A 162 -1.70 3.47 12.27
N ARG A 163 -0.63 3.60 11.48
CA ARG A 163 -0.45 4.70 10.52
C ARG A 163 -1.53 4.68 9.44
N ALA A 164 -1.86 3.52 8.91
CA ALA A 164 -2.93 3.39 7.92
C ALA A 164 -4.29 3.84 8.49
N VAL A 165 -4.59 3.48 9.73
CA VAL A 165 -5.81 3.95 10.42
C VAL A 165 -5.79 5.46 10.63
N MET A 166 -4.63 6.04 10.92
CA MET A 166 -4.50 7.50 11.06
C MET A 166 -4.71 8.23 9.73
N ALA A 167 -4.12 7.71 8.64
CA ALA A 167 -4.25 8.29 7.30
C ALA A 167 -5.69 8.18 6.75
N ALA A 168 -6.48 7.24 7.28
CA ALA A 168 -7.85 6.98 6.87
C ALA A 168 -8.91 7.83 7.60
N LYS A 169 -8.52 8.72 8.48
CA LYS A 169 -9.42 9.62 9.21
C LYS A 169 -9.65 10.91 8.46
#